data_fe1d606fb26d2219c38c89504fed13dd
#
_entry.id   fe1d606fb26d2219c38c89504fed13dd
#
_cell.length_a   1.000
_cell.length_b   1.000
_cell.length_c   1.000
_cell.angle_alpha   90.00
_cell.angle_beta   90.00
_cell.angle_gamma   90.00
#
_symmetry.space_group_name_H-M   'P 1'
#
loop_
_entity.id
_entity.type
_entity.pdbx_description
1 polymer ?
#
loop_
_entity_poly.entity_id
_entity_poly.type
_entity_poly.pdbx_seq_one_letter_code
_entity_poly.pdbx_strand_id
1 'polypeptide(L)'
;MREGYQGTGPGAITPDGCAVELYSRLPAGAEPDIVAAASPEGARILELGSGVGRMTHPLLERGFDVTAVDESAEMLEHVRGARTVRSPIEELDLGESFDVVMLASFLVHSGDIEVRRGLLRTCARHVARGGCVLIQREGEDYHTNLPRERVDPSGFTVRIVSSQPVGDGVNSVRAEYEFPDAVWTQTFRARPLTVEQFEEALEEAGLGVDRYLTDDGTWVRAVPVKEG
;
A
#
# COMPACT_ATOMS: atom_id res chain seq x y z
N MET A 1 11.43 -6.14 14.99
CA MET A 1 11.77 -5.20 13.90
C MET A 1 12.38 -6.01 12.78
N ARG A 2 11.90 -5.87 11.55
CA ARG A 2 12.48 -6.50 10.35
C ARG A 2 13.83 -5.87 10.04
N GLU A 3 14.77 -6.65 9.47
CA GLU A 3 16.08 -6.13 9.09
C GLU A 3 15.98 -5.00 8.05
N GLY A 4 16.60 -3.85 8.35
CA GLY A 4 16.54 -2.67 7.50
C GLY A 4 15.28 -1.81 7.65
N TYR A 5 14.41 -2.13 8.61
CA TYR A 5 13.23 -1.35 8.96
C TYR A 5 13.37 -0.78 10.37
N GLN A 6 13.01 0.48 10.54
CA GLN A 6 13.01 1.18 11.82
C GLN A 6 11.87 2.18 11.88
N GLY A 7 11.30 2.35 13.06
CA GLY A 7 10.36 3.42 13.37
C GLY A 7 10.71 4.08 14.70
N THR A 8 10.44 5.37 14.80
CA THR A 8 10.53 6.12 16.07
C THR A 8 9.34 7.04 16.22
N GLY A 9 9.09 7.47 17.44
CA GLY A 9 8.02 8.39 17.79
C GLY A 9 7.05 7.78 18.80
N PRO A 10 6.01 8.52 19.20
CA PRO A 10 4.98 8.04 20.11
C PRO A 10 4.21 6.81 19.60
N GLY A 11 3.74 5.99 20.54
CA GLY A 11 2.89 4.84 20.27
C GLY A 11 3.64 3.54 19.93
N ALA A 12 2.90 2.51 19.61
CA ALA A 12 3.43 1.21 19.22
C ALA A 12 4.06 1.29 17.82
N ILE A 13 5.17 0.58 17.63
CA ILE A 13 5.88 0.46 16.35
C ILE A 13 5.78 -0.98 15.88
N THR A 14 5.28 -1.19 14.68
CA THR A 14 5.14 -2.51 14.04
C THR A 14 6.50 -3.06 13.58
N PRO A 15 6.62 -4.35 13.27
CA PRO A 15 7.87 -4.95 12.84
C PRO A 15 8.48 -4.33 11.57
N ASP A 16 7.67 -3.74 10.70
CA ASP A 16 8.07 -3.01 9.48
C ASP A 16 8.33 -1.51 9.71
N GLY A 17 8.33 -1.05 10.98
CA GLY A 17 8.67 0.31 11.36
C GLY A 17 7.53 1.31 11.29
N CYS A 18 6.29 0.90 11.00
CA CYS A 18 5.13 1.77 11.02
C CYS A 18 4.71 2.11 12.45
N ALA A 19 4.41 3.38 12.72
CA ALA A 19 3.90 3.82 14.02
C ALA A 19 2.37 3.85 14.00
N VAL A 20 1.72 3.05 14.84
CA VAL A 20 0.24 2.94 14.90
C VAL A 20 -0.40 4.31 15.13
N GLU A 21 0.14 5.09 16.07
CA GLU A 21 -0.38 6.42 16.38
C GLU A 21 -0.23 7.40 15.21
N LEU A 22 0.89 7.37 14.49
CA LEU A 22 1.08 8.17 13.28
C LEU A 22 0.00 7.87 12.25
N TYR A 23 -0.15 6.58 11.91
CA TYR A 23 -1.10 6.17 10.86
C TYR A 23 -2.55 6.49 11.23
N SER A 24 -2.89 6.51 12.53
CA SER A 24 -4.20 6.94 13.01
C SER A 24 -4.48 8.44 12.81
N ARG A 25 -3.43 9.25 12.61
CA ARG A 25 -3.53 10.69 12.36
C ARG A 25 -3.46 11.07 10.88
N LEU A 26 -2.93 10.19 10.02
CA LEU A 26 -2.77 10.48 8.60
C LEU A 26 -4.14 10.47 7.89
N PRO A 27 -4.47 11.52 7.12
CA PRO A 27 -5.68 11.53 6.30
C PRO A 27 -5.57 10.55 5.12
N ALA A 28 -6.71 10.11 4.61
CA ALA A 28 -6.76 9.28 3.41
C ALA A 28 -6.47 10.05 2.11
N GLY A 29 -6.61 11.39 2.14
CA GLY A 29 -6.45 12.22 0.94
C GLY A 29 -7.46 11.90 -0.15
N ALA A 30 -7.05 11.96 -1.41
CA ALA A 30 -7.90 11.66 -2.57
C ALA A 30 -7.92 10.16 -2.93
N GLU A 31 -7.16 9.33 -2.26
CA GLU A 31 -7.01 7.90 -2.58
C GLU A 31 -8.34 7.13 -2.58
N PRO A 32 -9.27 7.34 -1.60
CA PRO A 32 -10.56 6.66 -1.62
C PRO A 32 -11.43 7.02 -2.83
N ASP A 33 -11.31 8.25 -3.36
CA ASP A 33 -12.07 8.67 -4.54
C ASP A 33 -11.53 8.00 -5.81
N ILE A 34 -10.20 7.82 -5.91
CA ILE A 34 -9.57 7.08 -7.01
C ILE A 34 -10.06 5.62 -7.01
N VAL A 35 -10.06 4.98 -5.84
CA VAL A 35 -10.54 3.60 -5.69
C VAL A 35 -12.01 3.50 -6.03
N ALA A 36 -12.85 4.41 -5.53
CA ALA A 36 -14.28 4.43 -5.79
C ALA A 36 -14.59 4.61 -7.29
N ALA A 37 -13.90 5.53 -7.97
CA ALA A 37 -14.09 5.77 -9.40
C ALA A 37 -13.66 4.58 -10.29
N ALA A 38 -12.76 3.72 -9.80
CA ALA A 38 -12.27 2.55 -10.52
C ALA A 38 -13.01 1.25 -10.18
N SER A 39 -13.93 1.28 -9.21
CA SER A 39 -14.64 0.13 -8.66
C SER A 39 -16.12 0.13 -9.02
N PRO A 40 -16.77 -1.03 -9.22
CA PRO A 40 -18.24 -1.10 -9.30
C PRO A 40 -18.89 -0.62 -8.00
N GLU A 41 -20.08 -0.04 -8.10
CA GLU A 41 -20.86 0.36 -6.93
C GLU A 41 -21.16 -0.85 -6.02
N GLY A 42 -20.94 -0.70 -4.71
CA GLY A 42 -21.14 -1.76 -3.74
C GLY A 42 -20.18 -2.95 -3.86
N ALA A 43 -19.08 -2.81 -4.59
CA ALA A 43 -18.10 -3.88 -4.79
C ALA A 43 -17.56 -4.43 -3.46
N ARG A 44 -17.26 -5.72 -3.47
CA ARG A 44 -16.49 -6.39 -2.42
C ARG A 44 -15.00 -6.10 -2.64
N ILE A 45 -14.38 -5.41 -1.68
CA ILE A 45 -12.98 -5.00 -1.74
C ILE A 45 -12.16 -5.79 -0.74
N LEU A 46 -11.07 -6.42 -1.19
CA LEU A 46 -10.02 -6.95 -0.33
C LEU A 46 -8.91 -5.89 -0.23
N GLU A 47 -8.75 -5.29 0.93
CA GLU A 47 -7.70 -4.33 1.22
C GLU A 47 -6.50 -5.03 1.87
N LEU A 48 -5.38 -5.07 1.17
CA LEU A 48 -4.14 -5.70 1.59
C LEU A 48 -3.20 -4.66 2.22
N GLY A 49 -2.86 -4.84 3.50
CA GLY A 49 -2.09 -3.88 4.29
C GLY A 49 -2.95 -2.69 4.74
N SER A 50 -4.11 -2.98 5.35
CA SER A 50 -5.09 -1.96 5.74
C SER A 50 -4.61 -1.00 6.83
N GLY A 51 -3.61 -1.42 7.61
CA GLY A 51 -3.16 -0.67 8.78
C GLY A 51 -4.31 -0.38 9.74
N VAL A 52 -4.42 0.85 10.15
CA VAL A 52 -5.47 1.35 11.06
C VAL A 52 -6.83 1.59 10.37
N GLY A 53 -6.96 1.26 9.09
CA GLY A 53 -8.20 1.48 8.33
C GLY A 53 -8.31 2.85 7.68
N ARG A 54 -7.19 3.49 7.38
CA ARG A 54 -7.14 4.82 6.73
C ARG A 54 -7.91 4.85 5.41
N MET A 55 -7.84 3.78 4.63
CA MET A 55 -8.63 3.59 3.41
C MET A 55 -9.95 2.85 3.67
N THR A 56 -9.94 1.87 4.58
CA THR A 56 -11.11 1.04 4.92
C THR A 56 -12.33 1.90 5.26
N HIS A 57 -12.18 2.85 6.21
CA HIS A 57 -13.31 3.62 6.70
C HIS A 57 -13.97 4.50 5.63
N PRO A 58 -13.22 5.32 4.85
CA PRO A 58 -13.82 6.08 3.76
C PRO A 58 -14.45 5.22 2.65
N LEU A 59 -13.94 4.00 2.42
CA LEU A 59 -14.54 3.08 1.45
C LEU A 59 -15.85 2.50 1.95
N LEU A 60 -15.94 2.13 3.25
CA LEU A 60 -17.20 1.71 3.89
C LEU A 60 -18.26 2.83 3.82
N GLU A 61 -17.87 4.09 4.09
CA GLU A 61 -18.77 5.25 3.98
C GLU A 61 -19.31 5.47 2.57
N ARG A 62 -18.56 5.01 1.54
CA ARG A 62 -18.99 5.03 0.13
C ARG A 62 -19.84 3.81 -0.27
N GLY A 63 -20.13 2.92 0.69
CA GLY A 63 -21.01 1.76 0.48
C GLY A 63 -20.31 0.51 -0.05
N PHE A 64 -18.98 0.44 -0.01
CA PHE A 64 -18.23 -0.77 -0.35
C PHE A 64 -18.26 -1.79 0.81
N ASP A 65 -18.19 -3.08 0.47
CA ASP A 65 -17.99 -4.16 1.45
C ASP A 65 -16.49 -4.48 1.54
N VAL A 66 -15.83 -4.06 2.63
CA VAL A 66 -14.37 -4.14 2.76
C VAL A 66 -13.97 -5.27 3.71
N THR A 67 -13.07 -6.13 3.23
CA THR A 67 -12.29 -7.04 4.08
C THR A 67 -10.88 -6.47 4.21
N ALA A 68 -10.52 -6.09 5.44
CA ALA A 68 -9.26 -5.44 5.78
C ALA A 68 -8.24 -6.45 6.29
N VAL A 69 -7.08 -6.54 5.64
CA VAL A 69 -6.00 -7.47 6.00
C VAL A 69 -4.78 -6.69 6.46
N ASP A 70 -4.22 -7.07 7.60
CA ASP A 70 -2.94 -6.57 8.11
C ASP A 70 -2.26 -7.63 8.98
N GLU A 71 -0.93 -7.61 9.06
CA GLU A 71 -0.19 -8.52 9.96
C GLU A 71 -0.21 -8.06 11.42
N SER A 72 -0.34 -6.75 11.66
CA SER A 72 -0.33 -6.16 12.99
C SER A 72 -1.72 -6.21 13.63
N ALA A 73 -1.81 -6.87 14.78
CA ALA A 73 -3.01 -6.85 15.60
C ALA A 73 -3.33 -5.43 16.10
N GLU A 74 -2.29 -4.68 16.47
CA GLU A 74 -2.41 -3.31 16.99
C GLU A 74 -2.98 -2.36 15.94
N MET A 75 -2.62 -2.54 14.65
CA MET A 75 -3.22 -1.80 13.55
C MET A 75 -4.69 -2.15 13.39
N LEU A 76 -5.01 -3.44 13.32
CA LEU A 76 -6.39 -3.92 13.12
C LEU A 76 -7.35 -3.56 14.26
N GLU A 77 -6.85 -3.33 15.47
CA GLU A 77 -7.66 -2.84 16.60
C GLU A 77 -8.33 -1.47 16.32
N HIS A 78 -7.83 -0.72 15.37
CA HIS A 78 -8.40 0.57 14.96
C HIS A 78 -9.45 0.43 13.85
N VAL A 79 -9.48 -0.66 13.12
CA VAL A 79 -10.46 -0.90 12.03
C VAL A 79 -11.85 -1.12 12.62
N ARG A 80 -12.85 -0.41 12.07
CA ARG A 80 -14.26 -0.49 12.48
C ARG A 80 -15.14 -0.72 11.26
N GLY A 81 -16.18 -1.52 11.44
CA GLY A 81 -17.21 -1.72 10.42
C GLY A 81 -16.84 -2.66 9.27
N ALA A 82 -15.60 -3.13 9.21
CA ALA A 82 -15.12 -4.10 8.23
C ALA A 82 -14.84 -5.47 8.87
N ARG A 83 -14.87 -6.51 8.05
CA ARG A 83 -14.24 -7.80 8.42
C ARG A 83 -12.73 -7.60 8.46
N THR A 84 -12.08 -7.98 9.56
CA THR A 84 -10.63 -7.93 9.69
C THR A 84 -10.03 -9.33 9.64
N VAL A 85 -8.85 -9.44 8.98
CA VAL A 85 -8.07 -10.67 8.91
C VAL A 85 -6.63 -10.35 9.27
N ARG A 86 -6.10 -11.02 10.30
CA ARG A 86 -4.69 -10.89 10.66
C ARG A 86 -3.86 -11.91 9.89
N SER A 87 -3.06 -11.46 8.95
CA SER A 87 -2.15 -12.30 8.15
C SER A 87 -1.06 -11.46 7.50
N PRO A 88 0.16 -11.97 7.33
CA PRO A 88 1.05 -11.50 6.28
C PRO A 88 0.34 -11.64 4.94
N ILE A 89 0.50 -10.63 4.06
CA ILE A 89 -0.22 -10.62 2.78
C ILE A 89 0.22 -11.77 1.88
N GLU A 90 1.51 -12.04 1.83
CA GLU A 90 2.12 -13.08 0.99
C GLU A 90 1.66 -14.51 1.35
N GLU A 91 1.17 -14.71 2.56
CA GLU A 91 0.68 -16.00 3.07
C GLU A 91 -0.84 -16.13 3.00
N LEU A 92 -1.54 -15.04 2.65
CA LEU A 92 -3.00 -15.00 2.71
C LEU A 92 -3.65 -15.94 1.69
N ASP A 93 -4.56 -16.77 2.18
CA ASP A 93 -5.50 -17.54 1.37
C ASP A 93 -6.86 -17.61 2.06
N LEU A 94 -7.82 -16.86 1.54
CA LEU A 94 -9.18 -16.80 2.10
C LEU A 94 -10.13 -17.82 1.46
N GLY A 95 -9.72 -18.47 0.36
CA GLY A 95 -10.60 -19.38 -0.39
C GLY A 95 -11.80 -18.69 -1.03
N GLU A 96 -11.77 -17.35 -1.15
CA GLU A 96 -12.83 -16.53 -1.75
C GLU A 96 -12.24 -15.45 -2.67
N SER A 97 -13.08 -14.91 -3.57
CA SER A 97 -12.69 -13.89 -4.53
C SER A 97 -13.44 -12.58 -4.29
N PHE A 98 -12.85 -11.48 -4.73
CA PHE A 98 -13.33 -10.12 -4.55
C PHE A 98 -13.43 -9.40 -5.90
N ASP A 99 -14.38 -8.47 -6.01
CA ASP A 99 -14.52 -7.64 -7.21
C ASP A 99 -13.32 -6.73 -7.42
N VAL A 100 -12.74 -6.29 -6.30
CA VAL A 100 -11.55 -5.44 -6.27
C VAL A 100 -10.58 -5.97 -5.22
N VAL A 101 -9.31 -6.11 -5.59
CA VAL A 101 -8.20 -6.32 -4.63
C VAL A 101 -7.34 -5.07 -4.64
N MET A 102 -7.14 -4.45 -3.48
CA MET A 102 -6.35 -3.23 -3.36
C MET A 102 -5.01 -3.49 -2.67
N LEU A 103 -3.92 -3.10 -3.33
CA LEU A 103 -2.55 -3.11 -2.82
C LEU A 103 -2.02 -1.67 -2.86
N ALA A 104 -2.23 -0.92 -1.79
CA ALA A 104 -1.87 0.49 -1.67
C ALA A 104 -0.55 0.70 -0.90
N SER A 105 -0.29 1.95 -0.54
CA SER A 105 0.86 2.36 0.30
C SER A 105 2.21 1.90 -0.23
N PHE A 106 2.35 1.84 -1.56
CA PHE A 106 3.59 1.48 -2.27
C PHE A 106 4.15 0.09 -1.96
N LEU A 107 3.35 -0.80 -1.39
CA LEU A 107 3.77 -2.15 -0.99
C LEU A 107 4.37 -2.97 -2.14
N VAL A 108 3.96 -2.72 -3.38
CA VAL A 108 4.54 -3.34 -4.58
C VAL A 108 6.03 -3.05 -4.75
N HIS A 109 6.55 -2.00 -4.10
CA HIS A 109 7.97 -1.64 -4.09
C HIS A 109 8.77 -2.30 -2.97
N SER A 110 8.26 -3.37 -2.35
CA SER A 110 9.01 -4.12 -1.34
C SER A 110 10.45 -4.37 -1.77
N GLY A 111 11.40 -4.07 -0.88
CA GLY A 111 12.83 -4.34 -1.12
C GLY A 111 13.13 -5.83 -1.33
N ASP A 112 12.35 -6.71 -0.71
CA ASP A 112 12.45 -8.17 -0.87
C ASP A 112 11.60 -8.61 -2.09
N ILE A 113 12.28 -9.21 -3.08
CA ILE A 113 11.65 -9.66 -4.31
C ILE A 113 10.65 -10.81 -4.09
N GLU A 114 10.92 -11.71 -3.13
CA GLU A 114 10.02 -12.82 -2.84
C GLU A 114 8.76 -12.36 -2.10
N VAL A 115 8.89 -11.37 -1.21
CA VAL A 115 7.74 -10.70 -0.62
C VAL A 115 6.90 -10.04 -1.72
N ARG A 116 7.50 -9.23 -2.60
CA ARG A 116 6.77 -8.60 -3.72
C ARG A 116 6.04 -9.62 -4.59
N ARG A 117 6.70 -10.70 -4.98
CA ARG A 117 6.08 -11.80 -5.74
C ARG A 117 4.91 -12.42 -4.97
N GLY A 118 5.07 -12.60 -3.67
CA GLY A 118 4.01 -13.07 -2.78
C GLY A 118 2.81 -12.14 -2.77
N LEU A 119 3.04 -10.83 -2.61
CA LEU A 119 1.98 -9.81 -2.64
C LEU A 119 1.17 -9.87 -3.95
N LEU A 120 1.85 -9.90 -5.09
CA LEU A 120 1.18 -9.92 -6.39
C LEU A 120 0.45 -11.24 -6.66
N ARG A 121 1.03 -12.40 -6.25
CA ARG A 121 0.33 -13.69 -6.31
C ARG A 121 -0.92 -13.69 -5.44
N THR A 122 -0.88 -13.06 -4.27
CA THR A 122 -2.07 -12.91 -3.41
C THR A 122 -3.14 -12.05 -4.08
N CYS A 123 -2.75 -10.96 -4.75
CA CYS A 123 -3.68 -10.19 -5.56
C CYS A 123 -4.35 -11.04 -6.64
N ALA A 124 -3.55 -11.77 -7.42
CA ALA A 124 -4.05 -12.63 -8.51
C ALA A 124 -4.96 -13.75 -8.00
N ARG A 125 -4.64 -14.34 -6.83
CA ARG A 125 -5.43 -15.41 -6.19
C ARG A 125 -6.82 -14.95 -5.79
N HIS A 126 -6.94 -13.72 -5.30
CA HIS A 126 -8.17 -13.23 -4.68
C HIS A 126 -9.01 -12.33 -5.61
N VAL A 127 -8.52 -11.91 -6.76
CA VAL A 127 -9.33 -11.15 -7.70
C VAL A 127 -10.31 -12.05 -8.44
N ALA A 128 -11.58 -11.67 -8.44
CA ALA A 128 -12.63 -12.41 -9.15
C ALA A 128 -12.44 -12.38 -10.67
N ARG A 129 -13.01 -13.35 -11.37
CA ARG A 129 -13.09 -13.32 -12.83
C ARG A 129 -13.89 -12.09 -13.28
N GLY A 130 -13.24 -11.17 -13.98
CA GLY A 130 -13.82 -9.89 -14.38
C GLY A 130 -13.67 -8.77 -13.35
N GLY A 131 -13.06 -9.07 -12.20
CA GLY A 131 -12.63 -8.08 -11.22
C GLY A 131 -11.35 -7.36 -11.61
N CYS A 132 -10.82 -6.56 -10.70
CA CYS A 132 -9.55 -5.84 -10.91
C CYS A 132 -8.70 -5.76 -9.65
N VAL A 133 -7.41 -5.52 -9.86
CA VAL A 133 -6.45 -5.18 -8.82
C VAL A 133 -6.13 -3.69 -8.94
N LEU A 134 -6.26 -2.95 -7.85
CA LEU A 134 -5.87 -1.54 -7.77
C LEU A 134 -4.57 -1.44 -6.99
N ILE A 135 -3.53 -0.92 -7.65
CA ILE A 135 -2.18 -0.88 -7.09
C ILE A 135 -1.70 0.56 -7.02
N GLN A 136 -1.21 0.97 -5.85
CA GLN A 136 -0.49 2.22 -5.70
C GLN A 136 1.00 1.97 -5.82
N ARG A 137 1.65 2.66 -6.76
CA ARG A 137 3.10 2.58 -6.99
C ARG A 137 3.76 3.94 -6.76
N GLU A 138 5.07 3.90 -6.49
CA GLU A 138 5.89 5.12 -6.41
C GLU A 138 5.96 5.80 -7.79
N GLY A 139 5.92 7.14 -7.78
CA GLY A 139 6.21 7.93 -8.97
C GLY A 139 7.70 7.88 -9.35
N GLU A 140 8.03 8.27 -10.58
CA GLU A 140 9.40 8.23 -11.10
C GLU A 140 10.40 9.01 -10.24
N ASP A 141 9.97 10.12 -9.65
CA ASP A 141 10.82 10.99 -8.82
C ASP A 141 10.89 10.58 -7.35
N TYR A 142 10.29 9.46 -6.97
CA TYR A 142 10.17 9.10 -5.56
C TYR A 142 11.53 9.01 -4.85
N HIS A 143 12.56 8.53 -5.53
CA HIS A 143 13.90 8.32 -4.99
C HIS A 143 14.92 9.41 -5.37
N THR A 144 14.49 10.45 -6.08
CA THR A 144 15.34 11.52 -6.59
C THR A 144 14.99 12.87 -5.97
N ASN A 145 15.82 13.89 -6.22
CA ASN A 145 15.60 15.27 -5.75
C ASN A 145 15.30 15.36 -4.23
N LEU A 146 16.08 14.62 -3.43
CA LEU A 146 15.94 14.55 -1.97
C LEU A 146 16.94 15.49 -1.26
N PRO A 147 16.63 16.00 -0.06
CA PRO A 147 15.35 15.85 0.64
C PRO A 147 14.22 16.63 -0.02
N ARG A 148 13.00 16.12 0.09
CA ARG A 148 11.80 16.87 -0.31
C ARG A 148 10.77 16.82 0.80
N GLU A 149 9.95 17.86 0.90
CA GLU A 149 8.90 17.95 1.88
C GLU A 149 7.57 18.39 1.26
N ARG A 150 6.50 17.99 1.89
CA ARG A 150 5.15 18.42 1.60
C ARG A 150 4.45 18.76 2.89
N VAL A 151 3.92 19.97 2.96
CA VAL A 151 3.02 20.37 4.04
C VAL A 151 1.61 19.93 3.68
N ASP A 152 1.01 19.14 4.55
CA ASP A 152 -0.37 18.70 4.40
C ASP A 152 -1.34 19.80 4.86
N PRO A 153 -2.48 20.00 4.15
CA PRO A 153 -3.48 20.97 4.58
C PRO A 153 -4.01 20.76 6.00
N SER A 154 -3.94 19.55 6.55
CA SER A 154 -4.29 19.26 7.95
C SER A 154 -3.23 19.69 8.98
N GLY A 155 -2.10 20.28 8.53
CA GLY A 155 -1.14 20.96 9.40
C GLY A 155 0.05 20.13 9.86
N PHE A 156 0.38 19.03 9.18
CA PHE A 156 1.63 18.30 9.41
C PHE A 156 2.53 18.33 8.16
N THR A 157 3.81 18.06 8.35
CA THR A 157 4.79 17.97 7.27
C THR A 157 5.28 16.55 7.09
N VAL A 158 5.28 16.07 5.85
CA VAL A 158 5.95 14.82 5.44
C VAL A 158 7.24 15.17 4.72
N ARG A 159 8.34 14.57 5.13
CA ARG A 159 9.64 14.74 4.50
C ARG A 159 10.22 13.39 4.11
N ILE A 160 10.57 13.20 2.83
CA ILE A 160 11.45 12.12 2.42
C ILE A 160 12.87 12.66 2.52
N VAL A 161 13.59 12.20 3.55
CA VAL A 161 14.91 12.73 3.91
C VAL A 161 16.00 12.20 3.01
N SER A 162 15.95 10.90 2.75
CA SER A 162 16.97 10.23 1.94
C SER A 162 16.43 8.94 1.30
N SER A 163 17.04 8.56 0.20
CA SER A 163 16.91 7.26 -0.45
C SER A 163 18.30 6.84 -0.92
N GLN A 164 18.90 5.85 -0.27
CA GLN A 164 20.29 5.45 -0.50
C GLN A 164 20.36 3.98 -0.92
N PRO A 165 21.09 3.66 -2.01
CA PRO A 165 21.30 2.28 -2.43
C PRO A 165 21.96 1.45 -1.31
N VAL A 166 21.43 0.24 -1.09
CA VAL A 166 21.97 -0.73 -0.11
C VAL A 166 22.34 -2.06 -0.75
N GLY A 167 22.34 -2.12 -2.08
CA GLY A 167 22.66 -3.31 -2.87
C GLY A 167 21.43 -3.91 -3.55
N ASP A 168 21.64 -4.76 -4.53
CA ASP A 168 20.63 -5.55 -5.24
C ASP A 168 19.43 -4.76 -5.80
N GLY A 169 19.65 -3.49 -6.17
CA GLY A 169 18.61 -2.59 -6.66
C GLY A 169 17.62 -2.14 -5.59
N VAL A 170 17.99 -2.25 -4.30
CA VAL A 170 17.20 -1.83 -3.14
C VAL A 170 17.76 -0.55 -2.57
N ASN A 171 16.88 0.37 -2.18
CA ASN A 171 17.21 1.58 -1.45
C ASN A 171 16.72 1.48 0.01
N SER A 172 17.51 2.04 0.92
CA SER A 172 17.05 2.40 2.27
C SER A 172 16.47 3.80 2.22
N VAL A 173 15.19 3.92 2.48
CA VAL A 173 14.45 5.19 2.46
C VAL A 173 14.18 5.63 3.89
N ARG A 174 14.42 6.93 4.17
CA ARG A 174 14.06 7.55 5.44
C ARG A 174 13.01 8.62 5.23
N ALA A 175 11.89 8.46 5.92
CA ALA A 175 10.80 9.43 5.99
C ALA A 175 10.66 10.03 7.40
N GLU A 176 10.23 11.27 7.46
CA GLU A 176 9.89 11.97 8.70
C GLU A 176 8.50 12.58 8.58
N TYR A 177 7.75 12.53 9.68
CA TYR A 177 6.42 13.10 9.82
C TYR A 177 6.43 14.01 11.03
N GLU A 178 6.25 15.31 10.80
CA GLU A 178 6.31 16.34 11.82
C GLU A 178 4.91 16.93 12.01
N PHE A 179 4.33 16.69 13.18
CA PHE A 179 3.11 17.28 13.68
C PHE A 179 3.46 18.35 14.71
N PRO A 180 2.55 19.29 15.06
CA PRO A 180 2.81 20.31 16.06
C PRO A 180 3.20 19.78 17.44
N ASP A 181 2.78 18.55 17.77
CA ASP A 181 2.92 17.92 19.08
C ASP A 181 3.83 16.68 19.08
N ALA A 182 4.22 16.17 17.92
CA ALA A 182 4.99 14.93 17.83
C ALA A 182 5.74 14.79 16.51
N VAL A 183 6.82 14.02 16.54
CA VAL A 183 7.61 13.66 15.35
C VAL A 183 7.75 12.15 15.28
N TRP A 184 7.52 11.60 14.09
CA TRP A 184 7.79 10.20 13.76
C TRP A 184 8.83 10.10 12.67
N THR A 185 9.67 9.08 12.75
CA THR A 185 10.54 8.70 11.64
C THR A 185 10.31 7.26 11.27
N GLN A 186 10.44 6.97 9.98
CA GLN A 186 10.39 5.61 9.46
C GLN A 186 11.57 5.39 8.51
N THR A 187 12.25 4.27 8.66
CA THR A 187 13.23 3.77 7.69
C THR A 187 12.73 2.44 7.16
N PHE A 188 12.69 2.31 5.85
CA PHE A 188 12.21 1.11 5.18
C PHE A 188 13.04 0.80 3.93
N ARG A 189 12.91 -0.42 3.42
CA ARG A 189 13.56 -0.85 2.18
C ARG A 189 12.55 -0.79 1.04
N ALA A 190 12.93 -0.09 -0.02
CA ALA A 190 12.14 0.00 -1.23
C ALA A 190 12.98 -0.37 -2.45
N ARG A 191 12.37 -1.01 -3.42
CA ARG A 191 12.96 -1.29 -4.73
C ARG A 191 12.35 -0.35 -5.76
N PRO A 192 13.09 0.65 -6.26
CA PRO A 192 12.66 1.43 -7.40
C PRO A 192 12.33 0.51 -8.59
N LEU A 193 11.21 0.75 -9.24
CA LEU A 193 10.79 0.00 -10.43
C LEU A 193 10.53 0.98 -11.56
N THR A 194 11.11 0.73 -12.73
CA THR A 194 10.63 1.37 -13.94
C THR A 194 9.22 0.90 -14.28
N VAL A 195 8.56 1.55 -15.23
CA VAL A 195 7.24 1.13 -15.71
C VAL A 195 7.32 -0.30 -16.25
N GLU A 196 8.32 -0.60 -17.07
CA GLU A 196 8.54 -1.92 -17.66
C GLU A 196 8.76 -3.00 -16.59
N GLN A 197 9.61 -2.72 -15.59
CA GLN A 197 9.86 -3.66 -14.48
C GLN A 197 8.61 -3.89 -13.61
N PHE A 198 7.79 -2.89 -13.46
CA PHE A 198 6.51 -3.01 -12.76
C PHE A 198 5.53 -3.89 -13.56
N GLU A 199 5.40 -3.64 -14.86
CA GLU A 199 4.53 -4.41 -15.75
C GLU A 199 4.99 -5.88 -15.86
N GLU A 200 6.30 -6.12 -16.00
CA GLU A 200 6.88 -7.47 -15.96
C GLU A 200 6.55 -8.21 -14.65
N ALA A 201 6.63 -7.51 -13.51
CA ALA A 201 6.29 -8.11 -12.21
C ALA A 201 4.79 -8.48 -12.11
N LEU A 202 3.91 -7.73 -12.74
CA LEU A 202 2.48 -8.07 -12.85
C LEU A 202 2.29 -9.30 -13.73
N GLU A 203 2.94 -9.35 -14.89
CA GLU A 203 2.86 -10.48 -15.83
C GLU A 203 3.34 -11.78 -15.19
N GLU A 204 4.44 -11.75 -14.41
CA GLU A 204 4.93 -12.91 -13.64
C GLU A 204 3.86 -13.46 -12.67
N ALA A 205 2.95 -12.60 -12.20
CA ALA A 205 1.86 -12.97 -11.30
C ALA A 205 0.54 -13.33 -12.04
N GLY A 206 0.52 -13.30 -13.38
CA GLY A 206 -0.68 -13.53 -14.17
C GLY A 206 -1.63 -12.33 -14.22
N LEU A 207 -1.12 -11.12 -13.98
CA LEU A 207 -1.84 -9.86 -14.07
C LEU A 207 -1.31 -9.03 -15.23
N GLY A 208 -2.15 -8.17 -15.80
CA GLY A 208 -1.72 -7.21 -16.81
C GLY A 208 -2.32 -5.85 -16.54
N VAL A 209 -1.62 -4.79 -16.92
CA VAL A 209 -2.12 -3.42 -16.81
C VAL A 209 -3.30 -3.23 -17.75
N ASP A 210 -4.44 -2.82 -17.20
CA ASP A 210 -5.61 -2.36 -17.96
C ASP A 210 -5.48 -0.86 -18.30
N ARG A 211 -5.19 -0.06 -17.28
CA ARG A 211 -4.95 1.38 -17.43
C ARG A 211 -4.28 2.00 -16.20
N TYR A 212 -3.61 3.12 -16.42
CA TYR A 212 -3.19 4.04 -15.36
C TYR A 212 -4.38 4.93 -14.99
N LEU A 213 -4.59 5.14 -13.68
CA LEU A 213 -5.75 5.88 -13.15
C LEU A 213 -5.43 7.34 -12.83
N THR A 214 -4.14 7.68 -12.73
CA THR A 214 -3.64 9.03 -12.45
C THR A 214 -2.62 9.44 -13.49
N ASP A 215 -2.53 10.75 -13.78
CA ASP A 215 -1.61 11.30 -14.78
C ASP A 215 -0.14 11.07 -14.43
N ASP A 216 0.19 10.99 -13.13
CA ASP A 216 1.53 10.69 -12.62
C ASP A 216 1.86 9.19 -12.58
N GLY A 217 0.93 8.34 -13.02
CA GLY A 217 1.08 6.89 -13.07
C GLY A 217 1.19 6.20 -11.71
N THR A 218 0.83 6.88 -10.62
CA THR A 218 0.96 6.32 -9.26
C THR A 218 -0.16 5.37 -8.87
N TRP A 219 -1.30 5.41 -9.55
CA TRP A 219 -2.37 4.43 -9.39
C TRP A 219 -2.64 3.68 -10.68
N VAL A 220 -2.71 2.36 -10.56
CA VAL A 220 -2.83 1.43 -11.68
C VAL A 220 -3.99 0.47 -11.46
N ARG A 221 -4.79 0.27 -12.50
CA ARG A 221 -5.76 -0.81 -12.57
C ARG A 221 -5.17 -1.95 -13.39
N ALA A 222 -5.00 -3.11 -12.75
CA ALA A 222 -4.58 -4.34 -13.38
C ALA A 222 -5.73 -5.36 -13.41
N VAL A 223 -5.66 -6.32 -14.32
CA VAL A 223 -6.66 -7.38 -14.47
C VAL A 223 -5.96 -8.72 -14.68
N PRO A 224 -6.61 -9.86 -14.33
CA PRO A 224 -6.07 -11.17 -14.68
C PRO A 224 -5.86 -11.31 -16.19
N VAL A 225 -4.67 -11.77 -16.58
CA VAL A 225 -4.40 -12.11 -17.98
C VAL A 225 -5.21 -13.36 -18.31
N LYS A 226 -5.95 -13.32 -19.42
CA LYS A 226 -6.69 -14.49 -19.89
C LYS A 226 -5.67 -15.55 -20.33
N GLU A 227 -5.73 -16.72 -19.72
CA GLU A 227 -5.10 -17.91 -20.33
C GLU A 227 -5.72 -18.11 -21.74
N GLY A 228 -4.86 -18.07 -22.75
CA GLY A 228 -5.23 -18.25 -24.14
C GLY A 228 -5.62 -19.69 -24.46
#